data_bb384d303eb0ee88690d6a3e99667ef5
#
_entry.id   bb384d303eb0ee88690d6a3e99667ef5
#
_cell.length_a   1.000
_cell.length_b   1.000
_cell.length_c   1.000
_cell.angle_alpha   90.00
_cell.angle_beta   90.00
_cell.angle_gamma   90.00
#
_symmetry.space_group_name_H-M   'P 1'
#
loop_
_entity.id
_entity.type
_entity.pdbx_description
1 polymer ?
#
loop_
_entity_poly.entity_id
_entity_poly.type
_entity_poly.pdbx_seq_one_letter_code
_entity_poly.pdbx_strand_id
1 'polypeptide(L)'
;ADSGEVDQLGQILAGIADGSLAPMRPDEEPKGSSKPAQKKPAQKKPETQLAQTKPSKTKPARSPRVRTLVIMIDPGHGGEDPGAIGRRHRTREKDVVLAVARILRQELNEIEGVKALLTRDGDYFVPLQRRVQKARAAKADFFVSIHADAWVKPTARGSSLYVLNTRGQVSTANRWLARKQNDADLIGGVNLSNKDKQIARILMDMSMTSQVSDSMVYGARILNELSRINQLHRGKVEQANFAVLKAPDIPSVLVETAFLSHPEEEKKLRTRAFQRKLAYAIGNGILKGFGHKSRLG
;
A
#
# COMPACT_ATOMS: atom_id res chain seq x y z
N ALA A 1 23.22 22.67 -39.21
CA ALA A 1 24.12 21.58 -38.95
C ALA A 1 23.47 20.69 -37.90
N ASP A 2 22.84 19.70 -38.38
CA ASP A 2 22.14 18.67 -37.66
C ASP A 2 23.12 17.53 -37.43
N SER A 3 23.28 17.09 -36.19
CA SER A 3 24.07 15.93 -35.86
C SER A 3 23.19 14.90 -35.19
N GLY A 4 22.89 13.84 -35.94
CA GLY A 4 22.07 12.72 -35.52
C GLY A 4 22.58 12.04 -34.28
N GLU A 5 21.76 12.02 -33.24
CA GLU A 5 21.79 11.01 -32.20
C GLU A 5 21.26 9.70 -32.78
N VAL A 6 22.16 8.75 -32.96
CA VAL A 6 21.84 7.43 -33.47
C VAL A 6 20.94 6.74 -32.43
N ASP A 7 19.75 6.37 -32.84
CA ASP A 7 18.78 5.60 -32.04
C ASP A 7 19.32 4.19 -31.77
N GLN A 8 20.15 4.07 -30.72
CA GLN A 8 20.68 2.77 -30.26
C GLN A 8 19.58 1.80 -29.79
N LEU A 9 18.46 2.31 -29.34
CA LEU A 9 17.34 1.48 -28.90
C LEU A 9 16.59 0.87 -30.10
N GLY A 10 16.45 1.61 -31.19
CA GLY A 10 15.88 1.11 -32.44
C GLY A 10 16.72 -0.01 -33.05
N GLN A 11 18.06 0.09 -32.97
CA GLN A 11 18.96 -0.96 -33.46
C GLN A 11 18.93 -2.23 -32.62
N ILE A 12 18.80 -2.13 -31.27
CA ILE A 12 18.67 -3.28 -30.38
C ILE A 12 17.33 -3.99 -30.62
N LEU A 13 16.24 -3.26 -30.79
CA LEU A 13 14.92 -3.82 -31.07
C LEU A 13 14.84 -4.48 -32.46
N ALA A 14 15.51 -3.93 -33.45
CA ALA A 14 15.61 -4.54 -34.79
C ALA A 14 16.39 -5.86 -34.76
N GLY A 15 17.51 -5.92 -34.00
CA GLY A 15 18.31 -7.12 -33.84
C GLY A 15 17.63 -8.27 -33.08
N ILE A 16 16.63 -7.98 -32.26
CA ILE A 16 15.79 -8.97 -31.62
C ILE A 16 14.71 -9.50 -32.59
N ALA A 17 14.20 -8.66 -33.45
CA ALA A 17 13.14 -9.01 -34.40
C ALA A 17 13.63 -9.86 -35.58
N ASP A 18 14.89 -9.70 -36.00
CA ASP A 18 15.52 -10.46 -37.11
C ASP A 18 16.32 -11.71 -36.66
N GLY A 19 16.38 -11.98 -35.34
CA GLY A 19 17.03 -13.15 -34.78
C GLY A 19 18.58 -13.13 -34.81
N SER A 20 19.20 -11.97 -35.04
CA SER A 20 20.66 -11.83 -35.07
C SER A 20 21.31 -11.72 -33.68
N LEU A 21 20.50 -11.50 -32.61
CA LEU A 21 20.93 -11.51 -31.22
C LEU A 21 20.22 -12.66 -30.45
N ALA A 22 20.95 -13.72 -30.13
CA ALA A 22 20.47 -14.82 -29.29
C ALA A 22 20.35 -14.36 -27.83
N PRO A 23 19.33 -14.84 -27.07
CA PRO A 23 19.23 -14.52 -25.65
C PRO A 23 20.37 -15.21 -24.87
N MET A 24 21.11 -14.44 -24.10
CA MET A 24 22.12 -14.96 -23.16
C MET A 24 21.47 -15.90 -22.14
N ARG A 25 21.94 -17.12 -22.08
CA ARG A 25 21.62 -18.08 -21.01
C ARG A 25 22.40 -17.71 -19.75
N PRO A 26 21.78 -17.77 -18.56
CA PRO A 26 22.50 -17.55 -17.32
C PRO A 26 23.10 -18.85 -16.84
N ASP A 27 24.30 -19.23 -17.26
CA ASP A 27 25.15 -20.26 -16.66
C ASP A 27 26.40 -20.47 -17.54
N GLU A 28 27.40 -19.57 -17.39
CA GLU A 28 28.80 -19.90 -17.73
C GLU A 28 29.75 -18.97 -16.97
N GLU A 29 30.38 -19.54 -15.92
CA GLU A 29 31.55 -18.96 -15.28
C GLU A 29 32.80 -19.13 -16.17
N PRO A 30 33.69 -18.15 -16.27
CA PRO A 30 34.96 -18.35 -16.96
C PRO A 30 35.98 -19.05 -16.09
N LYS A 31 36.43 -20.23 -16.52
CA LYS A 31 37.58 -20.96 -15.99
C LYS A 31 38.89 -20.36 -16.51
N GLY A 32 39.90 -20.35 -15.63
CA GLY A 32 41.33 -20.34 -15.93
C GLY A 32 42.07 -19.12 -15.34
N SER A 33 43.14 -19.22 -14.59
CA SER A 33 44.26 -20.17 -14.65
C SER A 33 45.19 -20.01 -13.44
N SER A 34 45.74 -21.16 -13.03
CA SER A 34 47.11 -21.43 -12.52
C SER A 34 47.61 -20.89 -11.16
N LYS A 35 47.90 -21.90 -10.34
CA LYS A 35 48.75 -21.93 -9.15
C LYS A 35 50.21 -21.44 -9.40
N PRO A 36 51.04 -21.17 -8.33
CA PRO A 36 51.62 -22.27 -7.61
C PRO A 36 51.70 -22.12 -6.07
N ALA A 37 51.96 -23.28 -5.47
CA ALA A 37 52.06 -23.59 -4.08
C ALA A 37 53.31 -23.03 -3.36
N GLN A 38 53.24 -22.86 -2.02
CA GLN A 38 54.31 -23.26 -1.10
C GLN A 38 53.90 -23.29 0.38
N LYS A 39 54.07 -24.49 0.94
CA LYS A 39 54.61 -24.94 2.23
C LYS A 39 54.06 -24.43 3.57
N LYS A 40 53.51 -25.40 4.31
CA LYS A 40 53.42 -25.45 5.79
C LYS A 40 54.84 -25.51 6.45
N PRO A 41 54.96 -25.11 7.74
CA PRO A 41 55.24 -26.10 8.80
C PRO A 41 54.44 -25.89 10.13
N ALA A 42 54.03 -27.00 10.64
CA ALA A 42 54.02 -27.61 11.96
C ALA A 42 53.87 -26.78 13.26
N GLN A 43 52.81 -27.14 13.99
CA GLN A 43 52.66 -27.46 15.40
C GLN A 43 53.43 -26.67 16.49
N LYS A 44 52.64 -26.15 17.47
CA LYS A 44 52.89 -26.36 18.91
C LYS A 44 51.58 -26.08 19.68
N LYS A 45 51.13 -27.10 20.46
CA LYS A 45 50.21 -26.92 21.59
C LYS A 45 50.97 -26.28 22.76
N PRO A 46 50.32 -25.53 23.61
CA PRO A 46 50.43 -25.70 25.05
C PRO A 46 49.07 -25.68 25.77
N GLU A 47 48.98 -26.65 26.59
CA GLU A 47 48.50 -26.73 27.97
C GLU A 47 47.32 -25.89 28.48
N THR A 48 46.42 -26.67 29.01
CA THR A 48 45.23 -26.37 29.80
C THR A 48 45.57 -25.62 31.09
N GLN A 49 45.07 -24.39 31.25
CA GLN A 49 44.87 -23.79 32.57
C GLN A 49 43.38 -23.65 32.86
N LEU A 50 42.93 -24.37 33.86
CA LEU A 50 41.60 -24.23 34.49
C LEU A 50 41.50 -22.83 35.13
N ALA A 51 40.82 -21.93 34.49
CA ALA A 51 40.35 -20.67 35.09
C ALA A 51 38.96 -20.89 35.70
N GLN A 52 38.89 -20.76 37.03
CA GLN A 52 37.65 -20.77 37.79
C GLN A 52 36.75 -19.62 37.34
N THR A 53 35.62 -19.93 36.70
CA THR A 53 34.58 -18.96 36.32
C THR A 53 33.72 -18.65 37.53
N LYS A 54 33.78 -17.41 38.05
CA LYS A 54 32.78 -16.82 38.94
C LYS A 54 31.40 -16.82 38.25
N PRO A 55 30.30 -17.08 39.00
CA PRO A 55 28.97 -17.04 38.40
C PRO A 55 28.64 -15.65 37.91
N SER A 56 28.56 -15.48 36.59
CA SER A 56 28.04 -14.28 35.94
C SER A 56 26.56 -14.17 36.27
N LYS A 57 26.16 -13.06 36.90
CA LYS A 57 24.74 -12.68 37.08
C LYS A 57 24.11 -12.58 35.68
N THR A 58 23.34 -13.57 35.29
CA THR A 58 22.51 -13.53 34.09
C THR A 58 21.56 -12.37 34.21
N LYS A 59 21.75 -11.36 33.35
CA LYS A 59 20.74 -10.34 33.15
C LYS A 59 19.44 -11.05 32.73
N PRO A 60 18.26 -10.65 33.27
CA PRO A 60 17.02 -11.27 32.86
C PRO A 60 16.88 -11.15 31.34
N ALA A 61 16.59 -12.28 30.69
CA ALA A 61 16.32 -12.33 29.26
C ALA A 61 15.24 -11.30 28.95
N ARG A 62 15.57 -10.31 28.10
CA ARG A 62 14.59 -9.37 27.59
C ARG A 62 13.50 -10.18 26.89
N SER A 63 12.28 -10.12 27.40
CA SER A 63 11.09 -10.64 26.71
C SER A 63 11.14 -10.26 25.23
N PRO A 64 10.82 -11.15 24.28
CA PRO A 64 10.80 -10.79 22.87
C PRO A 64 9.91 -9.55 22.72
N ARG A 65 10.48 -8.44 22.30
CA ARG A 65 9.70 -7.21 22.02
C ARG A 65 8.77 -7.57 20.88
N VAL A 66 7.50 -7.71 21.16
CA VAL A 66 6.47 -7.83 20.15
C VAL A 66 6.61 -6.59 19.23
N ARG A 67 6.87 -6.83 17.95
CA ARG A 67 7.02 -5.74 16.97
C ARG A 67 5.70 -4.98 16.91
N THR A 68 5.74 -3.67 17.06
CA THR A 68 4.57 -2.82 16.90
C THR A 68 4.08 -2.87 15.46
N LEU A 69 2.80 -3.15 15.27
CA LEU A 69 2.10 -3.10 13.99
C LEU A 69 1.83 -1.64 13.61
N VAL A 70 2.42 -1.16 12.53
CA VAL A 70 2.26 0.22 12.06
C VAL A 70 1.26 0.27 10.90
N ILE A 71 0.17 1.00 11.07
CA ILE A 71 -0.91 1.15 10.08
C ILE A 71 -0.93 2.60 9.61
N MET A 72 -0.78 2.82 8.29
CA MET A 72 -0.99 4.14 7.69
C MET A 72 -2.41 4.22 7.15
N ILE A 73 -3.17 5.17 7.67
CA ILE A 73 -4.53 5.48 7.24
C ILE A 73 -4.48 6.72 6.36
N ASP A 74 -5.06 6.63 5.19
CA ASP A 74 -5.06 7.69 4.20
C ASP A 74 -6.50 8.18 3.95
N PRO A 75 -6.93 9.27 4.58
CA PRO A 75 -8.18 9.92 4.19
C PRO A 75 -8.01 10.58 2.81
N GLY A 76 -8.74 10.10 1.81
CA GLY A 76 -8.68 10.62 0.45
C GLY A 76 -8.95 12.13 0.37
N HIS A 77 -8.54 12.77 -0.72
CA HIS A 77 -8.81 14.18 -1.00
C HIS A 77 -8.20 15.15 0.03
N GLY A 78 -8.76 16.37 0.17
CA GLY A 78 -8.36 17.38 1.15
C GLY A 78 -8.00 18.73 0.52
N GLY A 79 -8.11 19.81 1.26
CA GLY A 79 -7.81 21.16 0.77
C GLY A 79 -8.67 21.54 -0.42
N GLU A 80 -8.03 21.85 -1.54
CA GLU A 80 -8.66 22.25 -2.81
C GLU A 80 -9.45 21.13 -3.47
N ASP A 81 -9.09 19.87 -3.17
CA ASP A 81 -9.81 18.71 -3.67
C ASP A 81 -10.91 18.27 -2.68
N PRO A 82 -12.19 18.59 -2.98
CA PRO A 82 -13.30 18.20 -2.11
C PRO A 82 -13.64 16.71 -2.21
N GLY A 83 -13.15 16.00 -3.22
CA GLY A 83 -13.64 14.70 -3.63
C GLY A 83 -15.06 14.77 -4.21
N ALA A 84 -15.82 13.69 -4.05
CA ALA A 84 -17.23 13.67 -4.41
C ALA A 84 -18.05 14.63 -3.53
N ILE A 85 -19.09 15.22 -4.15
CA ILE A 85 -20.02 16.09 -3.44
C ILE A 85 -21.42 15.49 -3.53
N GLY A 86 -22.00 15.19 -2.37
CA GLY A 86 -23.34 14.66 -2.25
C GLY A 86 -24.38 15.58 -2.86
N ARG A 87 -25.38 14.99 -3.51
CA ARG A 87 -26.39 15.77 -4.27
C ARG A 87 -27.40 16.47 -3.38
N ARG A 88 -27.78 15.83 -2.28
CA ARG A 88 -28.87 16.32 -1.42
C ARG A 88 -28.40 17.31 -0.35
N HIS A 89 -27.32 16.99 0.33
CA HIS A 89 -26.83 17.77 1.46
C HIS A 89 -25.49 18.48 1.18
N ARG A 90 -24.98 18.38 -0.05
CA ARG A 90 -23.70 18.96 -0.46
C ARG A 90 -22.53 18.48 0.42
N THR A 91 -22.64 17.28 0.97
CA THR A 91 -21.62 16.65 1.79
C THR A 91 -20.36 16.42 0.96
N ARG A 92 -19.22 16.89 1.43
CA ARG A 92 -17.93 16.70 0.75
C ARG A 92 -17.28 15.42 1.22
N GLU A 93 -16.75 14.66 0.30
CA GLU A 93 -16.06 13.40 0.58
C GLU A 93 -14.90 13.60 1.55
N LYS A 94 -14.05 14.61 1.31
CA LYS A 94 -12.88 14.92 2.14
C LYS A 94 -13.20 15.05 3.64
N ASP A 95 -14.37 15.57 3.99
CA ASP A 95 -14.79 15.78 5.38
C ASP A 95 -15.21 14.43 6.03
N VAL A 96 -15.97 13.62 5.29
CA VAL A 96 -16.46 12.32 5.76
C VAL A 96 -15.29 11.36 5.98
N VAL A 97 -14.40 11.24 5.00
CA VAL A 97 -13.28 10.28 5.08
C VAL A 97 -12.27 10.68 6.16
N LEU A 98 -12.06 11.99 6.37
CA LEU A 98 -11.24 12.49 7.48
C LEU A 98 -11.86 12.14 8.84
N ALA A 99 -13.18 12.28 8.96
CA ALA A 99 -13.89 11.93 10.20
C ALA A 99 -13.77 10.43 10.52
N VAL A 100 -13.97 9.55 9.53
CA VAL A 100 -13.79 8.10 9.68
C VAL A 100 -12.35 7.75 10.03
N ALA A 101 -11.38 8.33 9.31
CA ALA A 101 -9.95 8.08 9.53
C ALA A 101 -9.48 8.49 10.94
N ARG A 102 -9.96 9.61 11.45
CA ARG A 102 -9.65 10.06 12.82
C ARG A 102 -10.19 9.12 13.88
N ILE A 103 -11.41 8.61 13.72
CA ILE A 103 -11.98 7.60 14.61
C ILE A 103 -11.13 6.33 14.55
N LEU A 104 -10.85 5.82 13.34
CA LEU A 104 -10.06 4.61 13.15
C LEU A 104 -8.66 4.73 13.78
N ARG A 105 -7.97 5.86 13.58
CA ARG A 105 -6.67 6.11 14.22
C ARG A 105 -6.77 6.08 15.73
N GLN A 106 -7.74 6.76 16.29
CA GLN A 106 -7.92 6.84 17.74
C GLN A 106 -8.11 5.44 18.33
N GLU A 107 -9.08 4.69 17.81
CA GLU A 107 -9.44 3.35 18.31
C GLU A 107 -8.29 2.33 18.15
N LEU A 108 -7.56 2.38 17.03
CA LEU A 108 -6.41 1.49 16.83
C LEU A 108 -5.25 1.81 17.78
N ASN A 109 -5.04 3.08 18.13
CA ASN A 109 -3.98 3.48 19.06
C ASN A 109 -4.27 3.12 20.52
N GLU A 110 -5.51 2.75 20.88
CA GLU A 110 -5.85 2.20 22.19
C GLU A 110 -5.44 0.71 22.32
N ILE A 111 -5.04 0.08 21.21
CA ILE A 111 -4.66 -1.34 21.19
C ILE A 111 -3.16 -1.47 21.41
N GLU A 112 -2.77 -2.24 22.44
CA GLU A 112 -1.36 -2.51 22.71
C GLU A 112 -0.68 -3.17 21.51
N GLY A 113 0.51 -2.69 21.16
CA GLY A 113 1.28 -3.18 20.03
C GLY A 113 0.80 -2.70 18.66
N VAL A 114 -0.16 -1.76 18.59
CA VAL A 114 -0.64 -1.14 17.35
C VAL A 114 -0.32 0.35 17.36
N LYS A 115 0.15 0.87 16.21
CA LYS A 115 0.38 2.29 15.96
C LYS A 115 -0.27 2.71 14.65
N ALA A 116 -1.29 3.54 14.72
CA ALA A 116 -1.98 4.09 13.58
C ALA A 116 -1.60 5.55 13.32
N LEU A 117 -1.28 5.86 12.07
CA LEU A 117 -0.86 7.18 11.59
C LEU A 117 -1.78 7.63 10.46
N LEU A 118 -1.88 8.95 10.24
CA LEU A 118 -2.65 9.55 9.15
C LEU A 118 -1.72 10.18 8.12
N THR A 119 -2.08 10.09 6.83
CA THR A 119 -1.39 10.86 5.76
C THR A 119 -1.70 12.35 5.87
N ARG A 120 -2.91 12.70 6.30
CA ARG A 120 -3.35 14.05 6.70
C ARG A 120 -4.27 13.97 7.92
N ASP A 121 -4.14 14.91 8.81
CA ASP A 121 -4.97 15.05 10.02
C ASP A 121 -5.86 16.30 10.02
N GLY A 122 -5.79 17.09 8.94
CA GLY A 122 -6.53 18.31 8.69
C GLY A 122 -7.12 18.38 7.28
N ASP A 123 -7.76 19.52 6.98
CA ASP A 123 -8.28 19.84 5.66
C ASP A 123 -7.20 20.53 4.82
N TYR A 124 -6.25 19.75 4.33
CA TYR A 124 -5.23 20.16 3.37
C TYR A 124 -4.96 19.04 2.37
N PHE A 125 -4.56 19.42 1.16
CA PHE A 125 -4.24 18.47 0.10
C PHE A 125 -2.87 17.80 0.34
N VAL A 126 -2.82 16.48 0.11
CA VAL A 126 -1.58 15.70 0.08
C VAL A 126 -1.49 14.99 -1.27
N PRO A 127 -0.46 15.27 -2.10
CA PRO A 127 -0.27 14.59 -3.38
C PRO A 127 -0.21 13.07 -3.23
N LEU A 128 -0.73 12.33 -4.23
CA LEU A 128 -0.86 10.86 -4.15
C LEU A 128 0.49 10.17 -3.87
N GLN A 129 1.55 10.62 -4.54
CA GLN A 129 2.89 10.09 -4.30
C GLN A 129 3.39 10.36 -2.87
N ARG A 130 3.05 11.52 -2.30
CA ARG A 130 3.42 11.88 -0.91
C ARG A 130 2.72 11.01 0.12
N ARG A 131 1.49 10.56 -0.16
CA ARG A 131 0.76 9.60 0.72
C ARG A 131 1.55 8.29 0.83
N VAL A 132 1.97 7.74 -0.30
CA VAL A 132 2.84 6.54 -0.36
C VAL A 132 4.18 6.77 0.35
N GLN A 133 4.83 7.91 0.11
CA GLN A 133 6.11 8.25 0.76
C GLN A 133 5.97 8.35 2.29
N LYS A 134 4.88 8.92 2.80
CA LYS A 134 4.59 8.96 4.25
C LYS A 134 4.46 7.57 4.84
N ALA A 135 3.76 6.64 4.16
CA ALA A 135 3.64 5.26 4.60
C ALA A 135 5.00 4.55 4.67
N ARG A 136 5.83 4.71 3.63
CA ARG A 136 7.17 4.12 3.58
C ARG A 136 8.11 4.73 4.63
N ALA A 137 8.11 6.06 4.82
CA ALA A 137 8.90 6.74 5.85
C ALA A 137 8.52 6.27 7.26
N ALA A 138 7.24 5.99 7.50
CA ALA A 138 6.75 5.44 8.76
C ALA A 138 7.04 3.94 8.92
N LYS A 139 7.58 3.27 7.89
CA LYS A 139 7.74 1.80 7.83
C LYS A 139 6.41 1.09 8.16
N ALA A 140 5.34 1.55 7.52
CA ALA A 140 4.01 0.99 7.73
C ALA A 140 3.97 -0.49 7.28
N ASP A 141 3.30 -1.31 8.06
CA ASP A 141 3.03 -2.71 7.74
C ASP A 141 1.78 -2.86 6.87
N PHE A 142 0.93 -1.83 6.88
CA PHE A 142 -0.30 -1.79 6.09
C PHE A 142 -0.69 -0.35 5.74
N PHE A 143 -1.26 -0.17 4.55
CA PHE A 143 -1.80 1.10 4.08
C PHE A 143 -3.28 0.94 3.72
N VAL A 144 -4.14 1.81 4.24
CA VAL A 144 -5.56 1.85 3.91
C VAL A 144 -5.99 3.24 3.49
N SER A 145 -6.39 3.40 2.22
CA SER A 145 -7.01 4.63 1.72
C SER A 145 -8.52 4.54 1.88
N ILE A 146 -9.13 5.60 2.39
CA ILE A 146 -10.56 5.66 2.72
C ILE A 146 -11.22 6.71 1.83
N HIS A 147 -12.25 6.27 1.12
CA HIS A 147 -13.03 7.05 0.15
C HIS A 147 -14.54 6.87 0.36
N ALA A 148 -15.33 7.76 -0.26
CA ALA A 148 -16.80 7.72 -0.26
C ALA A 148 -17.32 8.38 -1.55
N ASP A 149 -17.01 7.77 -2.69
CA ASP A 149 -17.17 8.39 -4.01
C ASP A 149 -18.62 8.66 -4.43
N ALA A 150 -18.78 9.31 -5.55
CA ALA A 150 -20.04 9.46 -6.27
C ALA A 150 -19.99 8.68 -7.58
N TRP A 151 -21.03 7.88 -7.83
CA TRP A 151 -21.20 7.18 -9.09
C TRP A 151 -22.10 7.96 -10.04
N VAL A 152 -21.94 7.72 -11.34
CA VAL A 152 -22.77 8.36 -12.38
C VAL A 152 -24.27 8.07 -12.15
N LYS A 153 -24.60 6.83 -11.80
CA LYS A 153 -25.95 6.42 -11.47
C LYS A 153 -26.23 6.64 -9.98
N PRO A 154 -27.27 7.40 -9.60
CA PRO A 154 -27.59 7.67 -8.20
C PRO A 154 -28.12 6.45 -7.44
N THR A 155 -28.33 5.33 -8.14
CA THR A 155 -28.75 4.04 -7.57
C THR A 155 -27.58 3.21 -7.04
N ALA A 156 -26.32 3.60 -7.37
CA ALA A 156 -25.14 2.91 -6.83
C ALA A 156 -25.08 3.12 -5.33
N ARG A 157 -24.94 2.02 -4.59
CA ARG A 157 -24.88 2.01 -3.12
C ARG A 157 -24.04 0.84 -2.61
N GLY A 158 -23.62 0.93 -1.38
CA GLY A 158 -22.87 -0.12 -0.70
C GLY A 158 -21.36 0.12 -0.70
N SER A 159 -20.67 -0.69 0.07
CA SER A 159 -19.22 -0.61 0.21
C SER A 159 -18.51 -1.45 -0.85
N SER A 160 -17.33 -1.02 -1.26
CA SER A 160 -16.43 -1.77 -2.15
C SER A 160 -15.00 -1.72 -1.61
N LEU A 161 -14.16 -2.65 -2.03
CA LEU A 161 -12.76 -2.66 -1.67
C LEU A 161 -11.91 -3.00 -2.90
N TYR A 162 -10.83 -2.25 -3.04
CA TYR A 162 -9.92 -2.34 -4.18
C TYR A 162 -8.49 -2.58 -3.73
N VAL A 163 -7.76 -3.38 -4.53
CA VAL A 163 -6.31 -3.52 -4.47
C VAL A 163 -5.70 -3.12 -5.81
N LEU A 164 -4.40 -2.93 -5.84
CA LEU A 164 -3.70 -2.57 -7.07
C LEU A 164 -3.84 -3.68 -8.12
N ASN A 165 -4.13 -3.29 -9.37
CA ASN A 165 -4.01 -4.19 -10.50
C ASN A 165 -2.61 -4.11 -11.08
N THR A 166 -1.89 -5.22 -11.10
CA THR A 166 -0.56 -5.33 -11.71
C THR A 166 -0.59 -6.06 -13.06
N ARG A 167 -1.62 -6.88 -13.30
CA ARG A 167 -1.75 -7.70 -14.51
C ARG A 167 -3.23 -7.90 -14.85
N GLY A 168 -3.52 -8.03 -16.14
CA GLY A 168 -4.85 -8.37 -16.62
C GLY A 168 -5.76 -7.19 -16.94
N GLN A 169 -6.95 -7.52 -17.42
CA GLN A 169 -7.95 -6.54 -17.82
C GLN A 169 -8.71 -6.00 -16.60
N VAL A 170 -8.87 -4.70 -16.55
CA VAL A 170 -9.66 -3.99 -15.54
C VAL A 170 -11.00 -3.61 -16.18
N SER A 171 -12.11 -3.81 -15.46
CA SER A 171 -13.43 -3.40 -15.94
C SER A 171 -13.47 -1.91 -16.28
N THR A 172 -14.33 -1.51 -17.21
CA THR A 172 -14.48 -0.10 -17.58
C THR A 172 -14.86 0.76 -16.38
N ALA A 173 -15.71 0.23 -15.48
CA ALA A 173 -16.10 0.89 -14.25
C ALA A 173 -14.89 1.15 -13.32
N ASN A 174 -14.07 0.11 -13.08
CA ASN A 174 -12.88 0.23 -12.23
C ASN A 174 -11.81 1.13 -12.86
N ARG A 175 -11.68 1.13 -14.19
CA ARG A 175 -10.79 2.08 -14.90
C ARG A 175 -11.25 3.53 -14.74
N TRP A 176 -12.56 3.77 -14.86
CA TRP A 176 -13.13 5.10 -14.69
C TRP A 176 -12.91 5.60 -13.25
N LEU A 177 -13.21 4.76 -12.25
CA LEU A 177 -13.03 5.09 -10.84
C LEU A 177 -11.56 5.40 -10.53
N ALA A 178 -10.63 4.53 -10.96
CA ALA A 178 -9.20 4.75 -10.74
C ALA A 178 -8.70 6.03 -11.43
N ARG A 179 -9.18 6.35 -12.64
CA ARG A 179 -8.83 7.60 -13.33
C ARG A 179 -9.28 8.81 -12.52
N LYS A 180 -10.56 8.82 -12.11
CA LYS A 180 -11.13 9.90 -11.31
C LYS A 180 -10.32 10.15 -10.02
N GLN A 181 -9.97 9.10 -9.29
CA GLN A 181 -9.16 9.23 -8.08
C GLN A 181 -7.71 9.66 -8.36
N ASN A 182 -7.12 9.22 -9.48
CA ASN A 182 -5.76 9.61 -9.86
C ASN A 182 -5.69 11.07 -10.33
N ASP A 183 -6.79 11.65 -10.83
CA ASP A 183 -6.86 13.05 -11.26
C ASP A 183 -6.88 14.04 -10.07
N ALA A 184 -6.95 13.55 -8.83
CA ALA A 184 -6.86 14.38 -7.62
C ALA A 184 -5.62 15.27 -7.58
N ASP A 185 -4.46 14.77 -8.06
CA ASP A 185 -3.23 15.56 -8.14
C ASP A 185 -3.33 16.78 -9.08
N LEU A 186 -4.16 16.70 -10.14
CA LEU A 186 -4.43 17.82 -11.03
C LEU A 186 -5.27 18.89 -10.32
N ILE A 187 -6.26 18.47 -9.53
CA ILE A 187 -7.12 19.37 -8.75
C ILE A 187 -6.28 20.06 -7.66
N GLY A 188 -5.38 19.33 -7.02
CA GLY A 188 -4.47 19.85 -6.00
C GLY A 188 -3.28 20.67 -6.55
N GLY A 189 -3.24 20.97 -7.86
CA GLY A 189 -2.23 21.83 -8.47
C GLY A 189 -0.83 21.21 -8.59
N VAL A 190 -0.72 19.88 -8.58
CA VAL A 190 0.58 19.19 -8.71
C VAL A 190 1.09 19.21 -10.14
N ASN A 191 2.31 19.73 -10.34
CA ASN A 191 2.97 19.68 -11.65
C ASN A 191 3.53 18.28 -11.94
N LEU A 192 2.99 17.60 -12.95
CA LEU A 192 3.33 16.22 -13.32
C LEU A 192 4.51 16.09 -14.30
N SER A 193 5.24 17.17 -14.60
CA SER A 193 6.29 17.22 -15.64
C SER A 193 7.63 16.57 -15.28
N ASN A 194 7.76 15.77 -14.22
CA ASN A 194 9.02 15.14 -13.85
C ASN A 194 9.26 13.79 -14.57
N LYS A 195 10.32 13.77 -15.38
CA LYS A 195 10.70 12.68 -16.33
C LYS A 195 11.55 11.54 -15.74
N ASP A 196 11.73 11.41 -14.43
CA ASP A 196 12.64 10.41 -13.83
C ASP A 196 11.97 9.06 -13.57
N LYS A 197 11.52 8.37 -14.63
CA LYS A 197 10.67 7.17 -14.51
C LYS A 197 11.27 5.85 -15.00
N GLN A 198 12.50 5.77 -15.47
CA GLN A 198 12.88 4.58 -16.24
C GLN A 198 13.69 3.49 -15.53
N ILE A 199 14.42 3.76 -14.46
CA ILE A 199 15.33 2.77 -13.83
C ILE A 199 14.65 1.95 -12.71
N ALA A 200 13.55 2.42 -12.14
CA ALA A 200 12.86 1.76 -11.03
C ALA A 200 11.91 0.60 -11.44
N ARG A 201 11.66 0.40 -12.74
CA ARG A 201 10.56 -0.48 -13.21
C ARG A 201 10.79 -1.97 -13.01
N ILE A 202 12.00 -2.48 -13.17
CA ILE A 202 12.26 -3.92 -13.27
C ILE A 202 12.28 -4.62 -11.91
N LEU A 203 12.83 -3.99 -10.89
CA LEU A 203 12.82 -4.52 -9.50
C LEU A 203 11.44 -4.39 -8.83
N MET A 204 10.56 -3.56 -9.39
CA MET A 204 9.21 -3.31 -8.90
C MET A 204 8.23 -4.47 -9.12
N ASP A 205 8.37 -5.24 -10.21
CA ASP A 205 7.32 -6.18 -10.63
C ASP A 205 7.17 -7.41 -9.71
N MET A 206 8.26 -7.94 -9.16
CA MET A 206 8.19 -9.11 -8.26
C MET A 206 7.71 -8.74 -6.87
N SER A 207 8.18 -7.63 -6.32
CA SER A 207 7.75 -7.08 -5.02
C SER A 207 6.26 -6.69 -5.05
N MET A 208 5.79 -6.11 -6.16
CA MET A 208 4.39 -5.74 -6.37
C MET A 208 3.46 -6.96 -6.40
N THR A 209 3.90 -8.12 -6.90
CA THR A 209 3.07 -9.32 -6.95
C THR A 209 2.78 -9.86 -5.54
N SER A 210 3.79 -9.95 -4.69
CA SER A 210 3.61 -10.37 -3.29
C SER A 210 2.73 -9.37 -2.53
N GLN A 211 3.02 -8.08 -2.65
CA GLN A 211 2.24 -7.01 -2.03
C GLN A 211 0.75 -7.07 -2.41
N VAL A 212 0.41 -7.33 -3.69
CA VAL A 212 -0.98 -7.46 -4.14
C VAL A 212 -1.64 -8.71 -3.55
N SER A 213 -0.92 -9.84 -3.47
CA SER A 213 -1.42 -11.07 -2.86
C SER A 213 -1.79 -10.84 -1.38
N ASP A 214 -0.91 -10.22 -0.62
CA ASP A 214 -1.17 -9.86 0.78
C ASP A 214 -2.32 -8.87 0.90
N SER A 215 -2.38 -7.87 0.03
CA SER A 215 -3.47 -6.90 -0.03
C SER A 215 -4.83 -7.56 -0.27
N MET A 216 -4.89 -8.61 -1.12
CA MET A 216 -6.11 -9.38 -1.36
C MET A 216 -6.60 -10.08 -0.09
N VAL A 217 -5.68 -10.66 0.70
CA VAL A 217 -6.01 -11.34 1.96
C VAL A 217 -6.58 -10.34 2.98
N TYR A 218 -5.88 -9.23 3.20
CA TYR A 218 -6.35 -8.17 4.12
C TYR A 218 -7.65 -7.54 3.63
N GLY A 219 -7.74 -7.29 2.33
CA GLY A 219 -8.93 -6.73 1.70
C GLY A 219 -10.17 -7.61 1.90
N ALA A 220 -10.03 -8.92 1.73
CA ALA A 220 -11.14 -9.84 1.98
C ALA A 220 -11.63 -9.81 3.44
N ARG A 221 -10.71 -9.67 4.42
CA ARG A 221 -11.07 -9.53 5.84
C ARG A 221 -11.84 -8.24 6.11
N ILE A 222 -11.37 -7.11 5.56
CA ILE A 222 -12.05 -5.81 5.69
C ILE A 222 -13.42 -5.85 5.02
N LEU A 223 -13.52 -6.38 3.81
CA LEU A 223 -14.78 -6.47 3.07
C LEU A 223 -15.82 -7.32 3.82
N ASN A 224 -15.38 -8.41 4.45
CA ASN A 224 -16.24 -9.23 5.29
C ASN A 224 -16.77 -8.48 6.53
N GLU A 225 -15.97 -7.63 7.18
CA GLU A 225 -16.48 -6.81 8.30
C GLU A 225 -17.42 -5.70 7.80
N LEU A 226 -17.13 -5.09 6.64
CA LEU A 226 -18.03 -4.10 6.03
C LEU A 226 -19.39 -4.69 5.64
N SER A 227 -19.44 -5.93 5.18
CA SER A 227 -20.70 -6.62 4.83
C SER A 227 -21.68 -6.78 6.01
N ARG A 228 -21.17 -6.71 7.23
CA ARG A 228 -21.99 -6.83 8.46
C ARG A 228 -22.71 -5.54 8.84
N ILE A 229 -22.21 -4.41 8.32
CA ILE A 229 -22.71 -3.07 8.69
C ILE A 229 -23.35 -2.31 7.53
N ASN A 230 -23.03 -2.68 6.31
CA ASN A 230 -23.55 -2.06 5.10
C ASN A 230 -23.68 -3.09 3.98
N GLN A 231 -24.55 -2.82 3.02
CA GLN A 231 -24.60 -3.60 1.78
C GLN A 231 -23.27 -3.48 1.06
N LEU A 232 -22.83 -4.54 0.39
CA LEU A 232 -21.68 -4.46 -0.50
C LEU A 232 -22.12 -4.07 -1.91
N HIS A 233 -21.43 -3.11 -2.52
CA HIS A 233 -21.59 -2.80 -3.94
C HIS A 233 -20.98 -3.89 -4.82
N ARG A 234 -19.84 -4.44 -4.37
CA ARG A 234 -19.17 -5.61 -4.95
C ARG A 234 -18.90 -6.62 -3.85
N GLY A 235 -19.35 -7.86 -4.07
CA GLY A 235 -19.22 -8.94 -3.07
C GLY A 235 -17.82 -9.56 -2.96
N LYS A 236 -16.85 -9.04 -3.72
CA LYS A 236 -15.43 -9.48 -3.72
C LYS A 236 -14.51 -8.29 -3.77
N VAL A 237 -13.25 -8.54 -3.42
CA VAL A 237 -12.17 -7.56 -3.62
C VAL A 237 -11.96 -7.35 -5.11
N GLU A 238 -12.00 -6.11 -5.55
CA GLU A 238 -11.81 -5.71 -6.94
C GLU A 238 -10.38 -5.21 -7.16
N GLN A 239 -9.98 -5.10 -8.43
CA GLN A 239 -8.65 -4.60 -8.79
C GLN A 239 -8.76 -3.37 -9.69
N ALA A 240 -7.91 -2.37 -9.44
CA ALA A 240 -7.83 -1.17 -10.28
C ALA A 240 -6.46 -0.48 -10.15
N ASN A 241 -6.15 0.43 -11.10
CA ASN A 241 -4.84 1.10 -11.17
C ASN A 241 -4.82 2.41 -10.37
N PHE A 242 -5.09 2.32 -9.06
CA PHE A 242 -5.00 3.47 -8.17
C PHE A 242 -3.54 3.85 -7.91
N ALA A 243 -3.20 5.11 -8.16
CA ALA A 243 -1.83 5.62 -7.97
C ALA A 243 -1.40 5.55 -6.50
N VAL A 244 -2.32 5.78 -5.57
CA VAL A 244 -2.08 5.77 -4.13
C VAL A 244 -1.73 4.37 -3.58
N LEU A 245 -2.08 3.29 -4.30
CA LEU A 245 -1.77 1.91 -3.90
C LEU A 245 -0.43 1.38 -4.43
N LYS A 246 0.36 2.22 -5.12
CA LYS A 246 1.64 1.82 -5.73
C LYS A 246 2.81 1.86 -4.73
N ALA A 247 2.63 1.25 -3.58
CA ALA A 247 3.71 0.98 -2.63
C ALA A 247 4.19 -0.47 -2.82
N PRO A 248 5.40 -0.72 -3.36
CA PRO A 248 5.82 -2.08 -3.71
C PRO A 248 6.10 -2.97 -2.50
N ASP A 249 6.31 -2.38 -1.37
CA ASP A 249 6.76 -2.98 -0.12
C ASP A 249 5.70 -2.95 1.00
N ILE A 250 4.49 -2.42 0.74
CA ILE A 250 3.44 -2.28 1.75
C ILE A 250 2.10 -2.80 1.20
N PRO A 251 1.51 -3.84 1.79
CA PRO A 251 0.14 -4.26 1.48
C PRO A 251 -0.81 -3.08 1.60
N SER A 252 -1.57 -2.82 0.52
CA SER A 252 -2.33 -1.59 0.38
C SER A 252 -3.73 -1.84 -0.17
N VAL A 253 -4.74 -1.21 0.43
CA VAL A 253 -6.13 -1.29 -0.04
C VAL A 253 -6.76 0.10 -0.13
N LEU A 254 -7.77 0.24 -1.00
CA LEU A 254 -8.65 1.39 -1.04
C LEU A 254 -10.08 0.92 -0.73
N VAL A 255 -10.68 1.56 0.25
CA VAL A 255 -12.04 1.27 0.72
C VAL A 255 -12.96 2.39 0.26
N GLU A 256 -13.91 2.06 -0.61
CA GLU A 256 -15.09 2.87 -0.88
C GLU A 256 -16.14 2.53 0.18
N THR A 257 -16.34 3.42 1.13
CA THR A 257 -17.18 3.16 2.30
C THR A 257 -18.67 3.11 1.97
N ALA A 258 -19.11 3.98 1.09
CA ALA A 258 -20.47 4.11 0.57
C ALA A 258 -20.47 5.18 -0.53
N PHE A 259 -21.58 5.40 -1.22
CA PHE A 259 -21.68 6.39 -2.30
C PHE A 259 -22.40 7.67 -1.86
N LEU A 260 -21.69 8.81 -1.90
CA LEU A 260 -22.26 10.14 -1.65
C LEU A 260 -23.33 10.54 -2.70
N SER A 261 -23.32 9.92 -3.89
CA SER A 261 -24.36 10.12 -4.91
C SER A 261 -25.71 9.51 -4.53
N HIS A 262 -25.74 8.55 -3.58
CA HIS A 262 -26.97 7.91 -3.11
C HIS A 262 -27.54 8.67 -1.90
N PRO A 263 -28.77 9.21 -1.95
CA PRO A 263 -29.30 10.09 -0.90
C PRO A 263 -29.31 9.50 0.51
N GLU A 264 -29.68 8.22 0.62
CA GLU A 264 -29.72 7.56 1.94
C GLU A 264 -28.31 7.24 2.47
N GLU A 265 -27.33 6.95 1.61
CA GLU A 265 -25.95 6.76 2.03
C GLU A 265 -25.28 8.08 2.40
N GLU A 266 -25.54 9.16 1.63
CA GLU A 266 -25.11 10.51 2.00
C GLU A 266 -25.60 10.86 3.42
N LYS A 267 -26.89 10.61 3.72
CA LYS A 267 -27.47 10.84 5.04
C LYS A 267 -26.77 10.03 6.12
N LYS A 268 -26.49 8.74 5.90
CA LYS A 268 -25.76 7.86 6.84
C LYS A 268 -24.33 8.35 7.07
N LEU A 269 -23.59 8.65 6.00
CA LEU A 269 -22.18 9.08 6.04
C LEU A 269 -21.96 10.36 6.86
N ARG A 270 -22.99 11.22 6.99
CA ARG A 270 -22.96 12.42 7.83
C ARG A 270 -23.08 12.14 9.33
N THR A 271 -23.52 10.93 9.70
CA THR A 271 -23.74 10.58 11.11
C THR A 271 -22.50 10.01 11.76
N ARG A 272 -22.14 10.52 12.93
CA ARG A 272 -21.02 10.00 13.73
C ARG A 272 -21.17 8.49 14.04
N ALA A 273 -22.41 8.04 14.24
CA ALA A 273 -22.69 6.63 14.50
C ALA A 273 -22.29 5.71 13.34
N PHE A 274 -22.61 6.11 12.11
CA PHE A 274 -22.23 5.32 10.93
C PHE A 274 -20.72 5.43 10.61
N GLN A 275 -20.13 6.62 10.76
CA GLN A 275 -18.68 6.83 10.64
C GLN A 275 -17.91 5.93 11.62
N ARG A 276 -18.39 5.78 12.86
CA ARG A 276 -17.81 4.87 13.84
C ARG A 276 -17.95 3.39 13.43
N LYS A 277 -19.11 2.99 12.94
CA LYS A 277 -19.33 1.61 12.42
C LYS A 277 -18.35 1.31 11.27
N LEU A 278 -18.15 2.24 10.34
CA LEU A 278 -17.19 2.10 9.24
C LEU A 278 -15.76 1.96 9.77
N ALA A 279 -15.35 2.83 10.69
CA ALA A 279 -14.02 2.78 11.30
C ALA A 279 -13.78 1.44 12.00
N TYR A 280 -14.76 0.94 12.77
CA TYR A 280 -14.66 -0.35 13.47
C TYR A 280 -14.60 -1.53 12.49
N ALA A 281 -15.41 -1.52 11.44
CA ALA A 281 -15.37 -2.58 10.43
C ALA A 281 -14.00 -2.63 9.73
N ILE A 282 -13.47 -1.48 9.32
CA ILE A 282 -12.15 -1.40 8.69
C ILE A 282 -11.06 -1.88 9.68
N GLY A 283 -11.05 -1.36 10.89
CA GLY A 283 -10.07 -1.70 11.92
C GLY A 283 -10.10 -3.18 12.30
N ASN A 284 -11.29 -3.74 12.51
CA ASN A 284 -11.44 -5.17 12.81
C ASN A 284 -10.97 -6.06 11.67
N GLY A 285 -11.21 -5.68 10.42
CA GLY A 285 -10.72 -6.39 9.26
C GLY A 285 -9.19 -6.38 9.19
N ILE A 286 -8.55 -5.24 9.46
CA ILE A 286 -7.09 -5.11 9.53
C ILE A 286 -6.54 -6.00 10.65
N LEU A 287 -7.02 -5.85 11.88
CA LEU A 287 -6.56 -6.61 13.04
C LEU A 287 -6.64 -8.12 12.81
N LYS A 288 -7.78 -8.60 12.27
CA LYS A 288 -7.95 -10.01 11.90
C LYS A 288 -6.98 -10.46 10.82
N GLY A 289 -6.66 -9.57 9.86
CA GLY A 289 -5.68 -9.82 8.81
C GLY A 289 -4.30 -10.14 9.38
N PHE A 290 -3.89 -9.39 10.41
CA PHE A 290 -2.63 -9.59 11.12
C PHE A 290 -2.70 -10.62 12.26
N GLY A 291 -3.82 -11.34 12.42
CA GLY A 291 -3.99 -12.32 13.50
C GLY A 291 -4.05 -11.69 14.89
N HIS A 292 -4.34 -10.40 15.00
CA HIS A 292 -4.46 -9.71 16.27
C HIS A 292 -5.76 -10.13 16.97
N LYS A 293 -5.69 -10.40 18.27
CA LYS A 293 -6.85 -10.91 19.06
C LYS A 293 -7.83 -9.80 19.46
N SER A 294 -7.36 -8.56 19.53
CA SER A 294 -8.19 -7.41 19.90
C SER A 294 -9.24 -7.10 18.82
N ARG A 295 -10.35 -6.49 19.28
CA ARG A 295 -11.46 -6.07 18.43
C ARG A 295 -11.93 -4.68 18.86
N LEU A 296 -12.33 -3.86 17.89
CA LEU A 296 -12.94 -2.55 18.10
C LEU A 296 -14.46 -2.69 18.28
N GLY A 297 -15.05 -1.89 19.16
CA GLY A 297 -16.50 -1.72 19.35
C GLY A 297 -17.15 -2.70 20.27
#